data_dcfc21cddb6092a6b654c23f816ff23e
#
_entry.id   dcfc21cddb6092a6b654c23f816ff23e
#
_cell.length_a   1.000
_cell.length_b   1.000
_cell.length_c   1.000
_cell.angle_alpha   90.00
_cell.angle_beta   90.00
_cell.angle_gamma   90.00
#
_symmetry.space_group_name_H-M   'P 1'
#
loop_
_entity.id
_entity.type
_entity.pdbx_description
1 polymer ?
#
loop_
_entity_poly.entity_id
_entity_poly.type
_entity_poly.pdbx_seq_one_letter_code
_entity_poly.pdbx_strand_id
1 'polypeptide(L)'
;MDTCIEGMSFEIRAGECVVLCGRSGAGKSTVLRLIDGLAPAFYGGTLHGSVAVAGREPAAMTPEQRVRTFGVMFQDPRSQFFMNSVQDEIAFSAENIGLEPRVVQEKVREAAALLDIEPLLCRTVDALSAGQKQRVAIAAALILSPDILILDEPASNLDAEGCRILIGLLAEIKRRGTTVIISEHRLHAFLEIADSFLHIEHGRAVHRWTAEEFACLPEDELRRFGFRYPGMAELPLRRKKIRAVERAVGAAGRTAEVTAVTGAAAASTGTMSPAAETAGAKTASAEKPEEKMRSALCASNVTYLYKPVRAGVNGCGEKDREKDAAGLESVCGIRNINLVFPHGSVTALTGENGAGKTTLCKVLCGLLRQKSGSITLDGRELSCAQRRHISYFVMQDADYQLYSDSIINELLLGREPSQDNKRRAEEALELFRLQAVRNRHPASLSGGEKQRVVIAAAYCSDAEVFVFDEPTSGMDGEGLLSMAHWADMLAQAGKTVIIITHDELLADIACDYRVRLMKHPLKSYT
;
A
#
# COMPACT_ATOMS: atom_id res chain seq x y z
N MET A 1 9.23 12.36 -18.50
CA MET A 1 10.20 11.64 -19.38
C MET A 1 9.41 10.53 -20.01
N ASP A 2 9.31 10.51 -21.31
CA ASP A 2 8.70 9.40 -22.02
C ASP A 2 9.58 8.18 -21.80
N THR A 3 9.02 7.13 -21.22
CA THR A 3 9.76 5.92 -20.91
C THR A 3 10.11 5.26 -22.23
N CYS A 4 11.38 5.32 -22.63
CA CYS A 4 11.86 4.69 -23.84
C CYS A 4 12.27 3.25 -23.51
N ILE A 5 11.78 2.29 -24.30
CA ILE A 5 12.23 0.90 -24.27
C ILE A 5 13.24 0.77 -25.41
N GLU A 6 14.46 0.33 -25.12
CA GLU A 6 15.53 0.20 -26.12
C GLU A 6 16.20 -1.17 -26.06
N GLY A 7 16.35 -1.81 -27.23
CA GLY A 7 17.15 -3.04 -27.36
C GLY A 7 16.68 -4.19 -26.47
N MET A 8 15.38 -4.25 -26.15
CA MET A 8 14.81 -5.28 -25.30
C MET A 8 14.51 -6.53 -26.13
N SER A 9 15.04 -7.68 -25.69
CA SER A 9 14.75 -8.97 -26.28
C SER A 9 14.63 -10.03 -25.20
N PHE A 10 13.49 -10.71 -25.13
CA PHE A 10 13.26 -11.84 -24.23
C PHE A 10 12.12 -12.71 -24.74
N GLU A 11 12.01 -13.90 -24.19
CA GLU A 11 10.97 -14.87 -24.50
C GLU A 11 10.34 -15.38 -23.19
N ILE A 12 9.01 -15.56 -23.19
CA ILE A 12 8.24 -16.18 -22.09
C ILE A 12 7.53 -17.41 -22.66
N ARG A 13 7.71 -18.55 -22.03
CA ARG A 13 7.10 -19.81 -22.46
C ARG A 13 5.67 -19.92 -21.96
N ALA A 14 4.85 -20.66 -22.70
CA ALA A 14 3.49 -20.97 -22.27
C ALA A 14 3.49 -21.68 -20.90
N GLY A 15 2.61 -21.24 -19.98
CA GLY A 15 2.53 -21.73 -18.62
C GLY A 15 3.62 -21.24 -17.66
N GLU A 16 4.55 -20.39 -18.11
CA GLU A 16 5.59 -19.81 -17.27
C GLU A 16 5.02 -18.65 -16.43
N CYS A 17 5.49 -18.53 -15.18
CA CYS A 17 5.26 -17.37 -14.33
C CYS A 17 6.53 -16.50 -14.29
N VAL A 18 6.48 -15.32 -14.91
CA VAL A 18 7.61 -14.37 -14.98
C VAL A 18 7.29 -13.13 -14.16
N VAL A 19 8.21 -12.77 -13.27
CA VAL A 19 8.13 -11.53 -12.49
C VAL A 19 9.07 -10.49 -13.07
N LEU A 20 8.51 -9.39 -13.59
CA LEU A 20 9.26 -8.22 -14.04
C LEU A 20 9.66 -7.41 -12.81
N CYS A 21 10.95 -7.26 -12.60
CA CYS A 21 11.52 -6.50 -11.50
C CYS A 21 12.39 -5.34 -12.02
N GLY A 22 12.59 -4.33 -11.19
CA GLY A 22 13.33 -3.12 -11.55
C GLY A 22 12.85 -1.92 -10.75
N ARG A 23 13.60 -0.83 -10.81
CA ARG A 23 13.25 0.43 -10.14
C ARG A 23 11.94 1.01 -10.66
N SER A 24 11.31 1.87 -9.87
CA SER A 24 10.16 2.66 -10.33
C SER A 24 10.58 3.51 -11.55
N GLY A 25 9.74 3.50 -12.60
CA GLY A 25 10.06 4.17 -13.86
C GLY A 25 11.03 3.43 -14.80
N ALA A 26 11.46 2.20 -14.48
CA ALA A 26 12.35 1.41 -15.35
C ALA A 26 11.71 0.92 -16.66
N GLY A 27 10.37 1.04 -16.79
CA GLY A 27 9.65 0.65 -18.00
C GLY A 27 8.82 -0.63 -17.87
N LYS A 28 8.68 -1.21 -16.66
CA LYS A 28 7.93 -2.46 -16.43
C LYS A 28 6.49 -2.41 -16.97
N SER A 29 5.70 -1.41 -16.57
CA SER A 29 4.32 -1.25 -17.05
C SER A 29 4.25 -0.97 -18.56
N THR A 30 5.27 -0.31 -19.13
CA THR A 30 5.35 -0.11 -20.59
C THR A 30 5.57 -1.45 -21.30
N VAL A 31 6.40 -2.33 -20.74
CA VAL A 31 6.60 -3.70 -21.27
C VAL A 31 5.29 -4.49 -21.23
N LEU A 32 4.56 -4.43 -20.12
CA LEU A 32 3.25 -5.09 -20.02
C LEU A 32 2.28 -4.58 -21.11
N ARG A 33 2.23 -3.25 -21.33
CA ARG A 33 1.41 -2.62 -22.37
C ARG A 33 1.83 -2.95 -23.80
N LEU A 34 3.09 -3.28 -24.04
CA LEU A 34 3.57 -3.79 -25.33
C LEU A 34 3.12 -5.24 -25.54
N ILE A 35 3.17 -6.07 -24.48
CA ILE A 35 2.77 -7.48 -24.54
C ILE A 35 1.26 -7.60 -24.81
N ASP A 36 0.41 -6.80 -24.14
CA ASP A 36 -1.05 -6.84 -24.34
C ASP A 36 -1.52 -6.05 -25.58
N GLY A 37 -0.60 -5.36 -26.28
CA GLY A 37 -0.85 -4.58 -27.48
C GLY A 37 -1.57 -3.25 -27.24
N LEU A 38 -1.65 -2.75 -26.00
CA LEU A 38 -2.17 -1.41 -25.70
C LEU A 38 -1.18 -0.31 -26.09
N ALA A 39 0.13 -0.60 -26.08
CA ALA A 39 1.12 0.26 -26.68
C ALA A 39 1.62 -0.35 -28.02
N PRO A 40 1.78 0.45 -29.09
CA PRO A 40 1.52 1.88 -29.19
C PRO A 40 0.06 2.26 -29.49
N ALA A 41 -0.85 1.28 -29.69
CA ALA A 41 -2.17 1.51 -30.25
C ALA A 41 -3.05 2.48 -29.43
N PHE A 42 -3.04 2.35 -28.10
CA PHE A 42 -3.85 3.18 -27.20
C PHE A 42 -3.01 4.27 -26.49
N TYR A 43 -1.81 3.91 -26.01
CA TYR A 43 -0.96 4.85 -25.27
C TYR A 43 -0.08 5.72 -26.19
N GLY A 44 -0.14 5.52 -27.50
CA GLY A 44 0.68 6.23 -28.47
C GLY A 44 2.16 5.80 -28.43
N GLY A 45 2.98 6.42 -29.29
CA GLY A 45 4.41 6.12 -29.42
C GLY A 45 4.74 5.41 -30.73
N THR A 46 6.02 5.03 -30.89
CA THR A 46 6.52 4.30 -32.06
C THR A 46 7.21 3.03 -31.59
N LEU A 47 6.80 1.90 -32.14
CA LEU A 47 7.44 0.61 -31.90
C LEU A 47 8.40 0.29 -33.04
N HIS A 48 9.69 0.10 -32.70
CA HIS A 48 10.70 -0.46 -33.59
C HIS A 48 11.05 -1.87 -33.13
N GLY A 49 10.91 -2.86 -33.98
CA GLY A 49 11.03 -4.27 -33.63
C GLY A 49 9.69 -5.00 -33.71
N SER A 50 9.59 -6.14 -33.03
CA SER A 50 8.39 -6.97 -33.07
C SER A 50 8.03 -7.51 -31.70
N VAL A 51 6.75 -7.56 -31.42
CA VAL A 51 6.18 -8.29 -30.27
C VAL A 51 5.28 -9.39 -30.85
N ALA A 52 5.50 -10.62 -30.45
CA ALA A 52 4.71 -11.76 -30.89
C ALA A 52 4.18 -12.54 -29.68
N VAL A 53 2.90 -12.80 -29.66
CA VAL A 53 2.23 -13.64 -28.66
C VAL A 53 1.51 -14.77 -29.38
N ALA A 54 1.88 -16.00 -29.10
CA ALA A 54 1.39 -17.19 -29.83
C ALA A 54 1.51 -17.03 -31.36
N GLY A 55 2.61 -16.43 -31.84
CA GLY A 55 2.89 -16.18 -33.25
C GLY A 55 2.09 -15.03 -33.89
N ARG A 56 1.38 -14.24 -33.11
CA ARG A 56 0.57 -13.09 -33.58
C ARG A 56 1.09 -11.79 -32.98
N GLU A 57 1.00 -10.71 -33.74
CA GLU A 57 1.27 -9.37 -33.23
C GLU A 57 0.11 -8.87 -32.37
N PRO A 58 0.28 -8.57 -31.07
CA PRO A 58 -0.83 -8.17 -30.18
C PRO A 58 -1.54 -6.89 -30.62
N ALA A 59 -0.81 -5.92 -31.19
CA ALA A 59 -1.38 -4.68 -31.68
C ALA A 59 -2.35 -4.89 -32.88
N ALA A 60 -2.16 -5.96 -33.65
CA ALA A 60 -3.00 -6.32 -34.79
C ALA A 60 -4.18 -7.23 -34.42
N MET A 61 -4.29 -7.69 -33.16
CA MET A 61 -5.42 -8.52 -32.70
C MET A 61 -6.73 -7.73 -32.67
N THR A 62 -7.81 -8.39 -33.06
CA THR A 62 -9.17 -7.85 -32.82
C THR A 62 -9.47 -7.75 -31.33
N PRO A 63 -10.41 -6.88 -30.89
CA PRO A 63 -10.80 -6.82 -29.48
C PRO A 63 -11.20 -8.19 -28.91
N GLU A 64 -11.95 -8.99 -29.67
CA GLU A 64 -12.34 -10.33 -29.22
C GLU A 64 -11.14 -11.28 -29.06
N GLN A 65 -10.20 -11.28 -30.01
CA GLN A 65 -8.97 -12.07 -29.89
C GLN A 65 -8.16 -11.65 -28.69
N ARG A 66 -8.04 -10.33 -28.45
CA ARG A 66 -7.28 -9.78 -27.33
C ARG A 66 -7.83 -10.20 -25.98
N VAL A 67 -9.14 -10.07 -25.74
CA VAL A 67 -9.76 -10.43 -24.45
C VAL A 67 -9.77 -11.94 -24.19
N ARG A 68 -9.66 -12.77 -25.24
CA ARG A 68 -9.48 -14.22 -25.09
C ARG A 68 -8.02 -14.60 -24.83
N THR A 69 -7.08 -13.81 -25.32
CA THR A 69 -5.65 -14.07 -25.14
C THR A 69 -5.15 -13.51 -23.82
N PHE A 70 -5.59 -12.31 -23.43
CA PHE A 70 -5.09 -11.60 -22.26
C PHE A 70 -6.17 -11.32 -21.23
N GLY A 71 -5.90 -11.71 -19.97
CA GLY A 71 -6.52 -11.14 -18.79
C GLY A 71 -5.58 -10.11 -18.20
N VAL A 72 -6.04 -8.88 -17.96
CA VAL A 72 -5.17 -7.79 -17.49
C VAL A 72 -5.74 -7.20 -16.20
N MET A 73 -4.88 -7.01 -15.21
CA MET A 73 -5.16 -6.22 -14.03
C MET A 73 -4.17 -5.07 -13.96
N PHE A 74 -4.68 -3.84 -13.97
CA PHE A 74 -3.89 -2.62 -13.85
C PHE A 74 -3.48 -2.34 -12.39
N GLN A 75 -2.47 -1.51 -12.22
CA GLN A 75 -1.93 -1.09 -10.92
C GLN A 75 -3.01 -0.52 -9.98
N ASP A 76 -3.94 0.30 -10.50
CA ASP A 76 -5.13 0.71 -9.76
C ASP A 76 -6.38 -0.01 -10.30
N PRO A 77 -6.90 -1.03 -9.60
CA PRO A 77 -8.12 -1.74 -10.01
C PRO A 77 -9.33 -0.83 -10.18
N ARG A 78 -9.39 0.31 -9.47
CA ARG A 78 -10.52 1.26 -9.57
C ARG A 78 -10.62 1.92 -10.94
N SER A 79 -9.49 2.15 -11.60
CA SER A 79 -9.45 2.73 -12.93
C SER A 79 -9.93 1.76 -14.01
N GLN A 80 -10.07 0.47 -13.66
CA GLN A 80 -10.47 -0.61 -14.56
C GLN A 80 -11.97 -0.91 -14.50
N PHE A 81 -12.65 -0.56 -13.39
CA PHE A 81 -14.05 -0.89 -13.20
C PHE A 81 -15.00 0.00 -13.99
N PHE A 82 -15.93 -0.61 -14.70
CA PHE A 82 -16.96 0.05 -15.50
C PHE A 82 -18.34 -0.10 -14.89
N MET A 83 -18.59 -1.18 -14.14
CA MET A 83 -19.90 -1.52 -13.62
C MET A 83 -20.03 -1.20 -12.13
N ASN A 84 -21.27 -0.95 -11.69
CA ASN A 84 -21.54 -0.64 -10.29
C ASN A 84 -21.60 -1.90 -9.41
N SER A 85 -22.04 -3.04 -9.94
CA SER A 85 -22.11 -4.29 -9.17
C SER A 85 -20.95 -5.21 -9.50
N VAL A 86 -20.54 -6.02 -8.52
CA VAL A 86 -19.46 -7.01 -8.67
C VAL A 86 -19.81 -8.03 -9.74
N GLN A 87 -21.05 -8.51 -9.76
CA GLN A 87 -21.49 -9.51 -10.73
C GLN A 87 -21.40 -8.98 -12.16
N ASP A 88 -21.89 -7.75 -12.40
CA ASP A 88 -21.89 -7.13 -13.74
C ASP A 88 -20.46 -6.79 -14.18
N GLU A 89 -19.59 -6.39 -13.24
CA GLU A 89 -18.18 -6.14 -13.53
C GLU A 89 -17.46 -7.41 -14.01
N ILE A 90 -17.67 -8.52 -13.32
CA ILE A 90 -17.10 -9.81 -13.74
C ILE A 90 -17.67 -10.25 -15.08
N ALA A 91 -18.98 -10.07 -15.31
CA ALA A 91 -19.67 -10.46 -16.54
C ALA A 91 -19.28 -9.64 -17.77
N PHE A 92 -18.83 -8.40 -17.56
CA PHE A 92 -18.69 -7.36 -18.58
C PHE A 92 -17.99 -7.81 -19.87
N SER A 93 -16.82 -8.45 -19.76
CA SER A 93 -16.06 -8.89 -20.94
C SER A 93 -16.76 -10.02 -21.69
N ALA A 94 -17.42 -10.93 -20.97
CA ALA A 94 -18.13 -12.06 -21.56
C ALA A 94 -19.42 -11.62 -22.27
N GLU A 95 -20.13 -10.64 -21.74
CA GLU A 95 -21.31 -10.04 -22.37
C GLU A 95 -20.93 -9.25 -23.62
N ASN A 96 -19.84 -8.49 -23.59
CA ASN A 96 -19.38 -7.69 -24.73
C ASN A 96 -18.97 -8.52 -25.94
N ILE A 97 -18.50 -9.76 -25.75
CA ILE A 97 -18.24 -10.68 -26.88
C ILE A 97 -19.46 -11.51 -27.28
N GLY A 98 -20.63 -11.25 -26.69
CA GLY A 98 -21.89 -11.85 -27.08
C GLY A 98 -22.08 -13.30 -26.61
N LEU A 99 -21.53 -13.73 -25.49
CA LEU A 99 -21.82 -15.04 -24.92
C LEU A 99 -23.27 -15.12 -24.45
N GLU A 100 -23.84 -16.31 -24.54
CA GLU A 100 -25.20 -16.55 -24.04
C GLU A 100 -25.32 -16.27 -22.53
N PRO A 101 -26.42 -15.66 -22.04
CA PRO A 101 -26.59 -15.27 -20.64
C PRO A 101 -26.39 -16.41 -19.64
N ARG A 102 -26.75 -17.63 -19.99
CA ARG A 102 -26.53 -18.81 -19.13
C ARG A 102 -25.05 -19.12 -18.97
N VAL A 103 -24.29 -19.06 -20.06
CA VAL A 103 -22.84 -19.29 -20.07
C VAL A 103 -22.13 -18.19 -19.27
N VAL A 104 -22.55 -16.94 -19.40
CA VAL A 104 -22.02 -15.81 -18.62
C VAL A 104 -22.23 -16.05 -17.12
N GLN A 105 -23.45 -16.43 -16.71
CA GLN A 105 -23.73 -16.70 -15.29
C GLN A 105 -22.92 -17.87 -14.72
N GLU A 106 -22.69 -18.95 -15.48
CA GLU A 106 -21.85 -20.06 -15.07
C GLU A 106 -20.40 -19.60 -14.87
N LYS A 107 -19.85 -18.88 -15.85
CA LYS A 107 -18.48 -18.34 -15.77
C LYS A 107 -18.29 -17.34 -14.62
N VAL A 108 -19.28 -16.48 -14.35
CA VAL A 108 -19.24 -15.57 -13.19
C VAL A 108 -19.16 -16.36 -11.87
N ARG A 109 -19.95 -17.42 -11.72
CA ARG A 109 -19.91 -18.26 -10.52
C ARG A 109 -18.58 -19.00 -10.39
N GLU A 110 -18.05 -19.55 -11.47
CA GLU A 110 -16.75 -20.22 -11.49
C GLU A 110 -15.62 -19.26 -11.09
N ALA A 111 -15.58 -18.05 -11.66
CA ALA A 111 -14.59 -17.05 -11.33
C ALA A 111 -14.75 -16.56 -9.87
N ALA A 112 -15.99 -16.37 -9.41
CA ALA A 112 -16.26 -15.96 -8.03
C ALA A 112 -15.86 -17.04 -7.01
N ALA A 113 -16.14 -18.31 -7.30
CA ALA A 113 -15.74 -19.43 -6.45
C ALA A 113 -14.21 -19.59 -6.39
N LEU A 114 -13.52 -19.47 -7.55
CA LEU A 114 -12.06 -19.54 -7.60
C LEU A 114 -11.40 -18.48 -6.71
N LEU A 115 -12.01 -17.29 -6.59
CA LEU A 115 -11.46 -16.13 -5.89
C LEU A 115 -12.05 -15.89 -4.50
N ASP A 116 -12.92 -16.81 -4.04
CA ASP A 116 -13.63 -16.69 -2.76
C ASP A 116 -14.35 -15.32 -2.61
N ILE A 117 -15.08 -14.93 -3.66
CA ILE A 117 -15.84 -13.67 -3.71
C ILE A 117 -17.33 -13.84 -4.00
N GLU A 118 -17.86 -15.07 -3.94
CA GLU A 118 -19.28 -15.34 -4.12
C GLU A 118 -20.19 -14.50 -3.22
N PRO A 119 -19.84 -14.26 -1.91
CA PRO A 119 -20.65 -13.40 -1.04
C PRO A 119 -20.65 -11.92 -1.44
N LEU A 120 -19.79 -11.54 -2.39
CA LEU A 120 -19.65 -10.16 -2.84
C LEU A 120 -20.44 -9.86 -4.12
N LEU A 121 -20.93 -10.87 -4.84
CA LEU A 121 -21.55 -10.72 -6.16
C LEU A 121 -22.68 -9.67 -6.19
N CYS A 122 -23.51 -9.63 -5.15
CA CYS A 122 -24.62 -8.66 -5.04
C CYS A 122 -24.19 -7.29 -4.44
N ARG A 123 -22.89 -7.07 -4.18
CA ARG A 123 -22.41 -5.79 -3.63
C ARG A 123 -22.05 -4.82 -4.74
N THR A 124 -22.06 -3.52 -4.37
CA THR A 124 -21.49 -2.48 -5.22
C THR A 124 -19.97 -2.47 -5.11
N VAL A 125 -19.29 -2.23 -6.22
CA VAL A 125 -17.83 -2.19 -6.31
C VAL A 125 -17.23 -1.15 -5.36
N ASP A 126 -17.91 0.00 -5.18
CA ASP A 126 -17.45 1.07 -4.29
C ASP A 126 -17.43 0.67 -2.81
N ALA A 127 -18.30 -0.24 -2.40
CA ALA A 127 -18.40 -0.71 -1.02
C ALA A 127 -17.32 -1.76 -0.65
N LEU A 128 -16.47 -2.15 -1.60
CA LEU A 128 -15.44 -3.16 -1.40
C LEU A 128 -14.16 -2.58 -0.79
N SER A 129 -13.47 -3.40 0.03
CA SER A 129 -12.10 -3.11 0.46
C SER A 129 -11.11 -3.22 -0.72
N ALA A 130 -9.90 -2.65 -0.58
CA ALA A 130 -8.87 -2.72 -1.62
C ALA A 130 -8.57 -4.17 -2.05
N GLY A 131 -8.37 -5.10 -1.12
CA GLY A 131 -8.14 -6.51 -1.43
C GLY A 131 -9.34 -7.22 -2.07
N GLN A 132 -10.59 -6.81 -1.73
CA GLN A 132 -11.77 -7.32 -2.41
C GLN A 132 -11.86 -6.79 -3.85
N LYS A 133 -11.60 -5.50 -4.06
CA LYS A 133 -11.52 -4.90 -5.40
C LYS A 133 -10.51 -5.61 -6.28
N GLN A 134 -9.35 -5.93 -5.73
CA GLN A 134 -8.32 -6.65 -6.45
C GLN A 134 -8.75 -8.05 -6.87
N ARG A 135 -9.38 -8.82 -5.96
CA ARG A 135 -9.94 -10.14 -6.31
C ARG A 135 -11.02 -10.05 -7.39
N VAL A 136 -11.87 -9.03 -7.34
CA VAL A 136 -12.88 -8.77 -8.39
C VAL A 136 -12.22 -8.43 -9.72
N ALA A 137 -11.17 -7.61 -9.75
CA ALA A 137 -10.43 -7.29 -10.97
C ALA A 137 -9.77 -8.53 -11.60
N ILE A 138 -9.19 -9.41 -10.76
CA ILE A 138 -8.64 -10.69 -11.24
C ILE A 138 -9.76 -11.60 -11.76
N ALA A 139 -10.93 -11.66 -11.09
CA ALA A 139 -12.08 -12.44 -11.56
C ALA A 139 -12.55 -11.96 -12.94
N ALA A 140 -12.67 -10.65 -13.12
CA ALA A 140 -13.04 -10.05 -14.41
C ALA A 140 -11.99 -10.35 -15.50
N ALA A 141 -10.71 -10.33 -15.15
CA ALA A 141 -9.62 -10.69 -16.06
C ALA A 141 -9.64 -12.16 -16.47
N LEU A 142 -10.14 -13.06 -15.60
CA LEU A 142 -10.13 -14.51 -15.81
C LEU A 142 -11.43 -15.08 -16.44
N ILE A 143 -12.50 -14.29 -16.54
CA ILE A 143 -13.84 -14.77 -16.95
C ILE A 143 -13.83 -15.52 -18.29
N LEU A 144 -12.96 -15.13 -19.20
CA LEU A 144 -12.82 -15.75 -20.52
C LEU A 144 -11.75 -16.84 -20.58
N SER A 145 -11.16 -17.20 -19.43
CA SER A 145 -10.07 -18.18 -19.33
C SER A 145 -8.91 -17.85 -20.28
N PRO A 146 -8.28 -16.67 -20.16
CA PRO A 146 -7.24 -16.21 -21.08
C PRO A 146 -6.00 -17.10 -21.02
N ASP A 147 -5.25 -17.14 -22.13
CA ASP A 147 -3.97 -17.85 -22.20
C ASP A 147 -2.90 -17.20 -21.33
N ILE A 148 -2.96 -15.87 -21.17
CA ILE A 148 -1.98 -15.05 -20.46
C ILE A 148 -2.69 -14.13 -19.46
N LEU A 149 -2.25 -14.16 -18.21
CA LEU A 149 -2.67 -13.24 -17.15
C LEU A 149 -1.54 -12.23 -16.88
N ILE A 150 -1.84 -10.95 -17.06
CA ILE A 150 -0.92 -9.82 -16.84
C ILE A 150 -1.36 -9.06 -15.60
N LEU A 151 -0.45 -8.89 -14.63
CA LEU A 151 -0.74 -8.24 -13.35
C LEU A 151 0.30 -7.14 -13.10
N ASP A 152 -0.15 -5.89 -12.95
CA ASP A 152 0.72 -4.77 -12.60
C ASP A 152 0.56 -4.43 -11.11
N GLU A 153 1.60 -4.70 -10.32
CA GLU A 153 1.70 -4.52 -8.86
C GLU A 153 0.55 -5.15 -8.04
N PRO A 154 0.26 -6.44 -8.22
CA PRO A 154 -0.89 -7.08 -7.59
C PRO A 154 -0.82 -7.19 -6.06
N ALA A 155 0.35 -7.07 -5.43
CA ALA A 155 0.50 -7.15 -3.98
C ALA A 155 0.60 -5.79 -3.27
N SER A 156 0.55 -4.66 -4.00
CA SER A 156 0.85 -3.32 -3.48
C SER A 156 -0.03 -2.88 -2.30
N ASN A 157 -1.32 -3.25 -2.30
CA ASN A 157 -2.32 -2.84 -1.32
C ASN A 157 -2.80 -3.98 -0.40
N LEU A 158 -2.08 -5.12 -0.39
CA LEU A 158 -2.44 -6.28 0.39
C LEU A 158 -1.67 -6.37 1.71
N ASP A 159 -2.37 -6.78 2.76
CA ASP A 159 -1.74 -7.26 3.98
C ASP A 159 -1.09 -8.65 3.76
N ALA A 160 -0.38 -9.16 4.75
CA ALA A 160 0.34 -10.44 4.63
C ALA A 160 -0.59 -11.61 4.32
N GLU A 161 -1.81 -11.61 4.87
CA GLU A 161 -2.81 -12.64 4.60
C GLU A 161 -3.35 -12.51 3.17
N GLY A 162 -3.70 -11.32 2.73
CA GLY A 162 -4.14 -11.05 1.37
C GLY A 162 -3.07 -11.43 0.34
N CYS A 163 -1.79 -11.18 0.64
CA CYS A 163 -0.69 -11.58 -0.21
C CYS A 163 -0.58 -13.11 -0.32
N ARG A 164 -0.67 -13.86 0.80
CA ARG A 164 -0.67 -15.34 0.78
C ARG A 164 -1.83 -15.91 -0.03
N ILE A 165 -3.03 -15.35 0.13
CA ILE A 165 -4.21 -15.75 -0.66
C ILE A 165 -3.96 -15.50 -2.15
N LEU A 166 -3.42 -14.35 -2.53
CA LEU A 166 -3.08 -14.02 -3.91
C LEU A 166 -2.07 -15.02 -4.49
N ILE A 167 -0.99 -15.32 -3.77
CA ILE A 167 0.04 -16.28 -4.20
C ILE A 167 -0.57 -17.66 -4.43
N GLY A 168 -1.37 -18.17 -3.49
CA GLY A 168 -2.06 -19.45 -3.63
C GLY A 168 -2.99 -19.50 -4.86
N LEU A 169 -3.70 -18.41 -5.13
CA LEU A 169 -4.55 -18.24 -6.31
C LEU A 169 -3.73 -18.28 -7.61
N LEU A 170 -2.65 -17.52 -7.67
CA LEU A 170 -1.79 -17.47 -8.86
C LEU A 170 -1.11 -18.81 -9.13
N ALA A 171 -0.75 -19.55 -8.08
CA ALA A 171 -0.24 -20.92 -8.22
C ALA A 171 -1.28 -21.87 -8.85
N GLU A 172 -2.56 -21.74 -8.45
CA GLU A 172 -3.65 -22.51 -9.05
C GLU A 172 -3.88 -22.15 -10.52
N ILE A 173 -3.88 -20.85 -10.85
CA ILE A 173 -4.03 -20.36 -12.22
C ILE A 173 -2.88 -20.87 -13.12
N LYS A 174 -1.63 -20.78 -12.63
CA LYS A 174 -0.45 -21.31 -13.31
C LYS A 174 -0.57 -22.83 -13.54
N ARG A 175 -1.03 -23.59 -12.52
CA ARG A 175 -1.21 -25.04 -12.61
C ARG A 175 -2.24 -25.45 -13.67
N ARG A 176 -3.19 -24.59 -13.99
CA ARG A 176 -4.15 -24.74 -15.08
C ARG A 176 -3.56 -24.47 -16.48
N GLY A 177 -2.28 -24.07 -16.54
CA GLY A 177 -1.56 -23.82 -17.78
C GLY A 177 -1.56 -22.36 -18.26
N THR A 178 -2.18 -21.43 -17.52
CA THR A 178 -2.14 -20.01 -17.85
C THR A 178 -0.75 -19.46 -17.63
N THR A 179 -0.23 -18.71 -18.61
CA THR A 179 1.02 -17.94 -18.47
C THR A 179 0.77 -16.73 -17.59
N VAL A 180 1.62 -16.48 -16.61
CA VAL A 180 1.44 -15.37 -15.66
C VAL A 180 2.61 -14.40 -15.78
N ILE A 181 2.31 -13.12 -16.02
CA ILE A 181 3.32 -12.06 -16.12
C ILE A 181 2.99 -11.01 -15.08
N ILE A 182 3.93 -10.77 -14.17
CA ILE A 182 3.72 -9.91 -13.00
C ILE A 182 4.78 -8.80 -12.99
N SER A 183 4.37 -7.55 -12.84
CA SER A 183 5.27 -6.45 -12.46
C SER A 183 5.16 -6.25 -10.95
N GLU A 184 6.29 -6.29 -10.21
CA GLU A 184 6.25 -6.19 -8.75
C GLU A 184 7.51 -5.60 -8.13
N HIS A 185 7.35 -5.05 -6.90
CA HIS A 185 8.45 -4.58 -6.06
C HIS A 185 8.69 -5.47 -4.83
N ARG A 186 7.67 -6.21 -4.37
CA ARG A 186 7.77 -7.16 -3.25
C ARG A 186 8.20 -8.55 -3.73
N LEU A 187 9.37 -8.65 -4.36
CA LEU A 187 9.82 -9.79 -5.14
C LEU A 187 9.86 -11.11 -4.34
N HIS A 188 10.28 -11.06 -3.08
CA HIS A 188 10.39 -12.25 -2.23
C HIS A 188 9.05 -12.97 -2.00
N ALA A 189 7.92 -12.25 -2.07
CA ALA A 189 6.61 -12.86 -1.94
C ALA A 189 6.27 -13.82 -3.09
N PHE A 190 6.88 -13.64 -4.26
CA PHE A 190 6.60 -14.39 -5.48
C PHE A 190 7.61 -15.53 -5.75
N LEU A 191 8.61 -15.75 -4.89
CA LEU A 191 9.61 -16.80 -5.06
C LEU A 191 9.00 -18.20 -5.20
N GLU A 192 7.89 -18.49 -4.52
CA GLU A 192 7.24 -19.80 -4.55
C GLU A 192 6.55 -20.12 -5.88
N ILE A 193 6.13 -19.10 -6.64
CA ILE A 193 5.36 -19.28 -7.88
C ILE A 193 6.10 -18.89 -9.14
N ALA A 194 7.09 -17.99 -9.04
CA ALA A 194 7.86 -17.53 -10.17
C ALA A 194 8.77 -18.63 -10.71
N ASP A 195 8.81 -18.77 -12.04
CA ASP A 195 9.85 -19.56 -12.72
C ASP A 195 11.08 -18.73 -12.96
N SER A 196 10.88 -17.44 -13.27
CA SER A 196 12.01 -16.52 -13.50
C SER A 196 11.66 -15.07 -13.12
N PHE A 197 12.72 -14.32 -12.81
CA PHE A 197 12.70 -12.88 -12.57
C PHE A 197 13.43 -12.18 -13.72
N LEU A 198 12.74 -11.26 -14.40
CA LEU A 198 13.30 -10.48 -15.50
C LEU A 198 13.55 -9.05 -15.02
N HIS A 199 14.82 -8.68 -14.89
CA HIS A 199 15.24 -7.36 -14.45
C HIS A 199 15.23 -6.36 -15.60
N ILE A 200 14.43 -5.31 -15.42
CA ILE A 200 14.34 -4.19 -16.34
C ILE A 200 15.01 -2.98 -15.72
N GLU A 201 16.00 -2.44 -16.42
CA GLU A 201 16.73 -1.23 -16.03
C GLU A 201 16.84 -0.28 -17.23
N HIS A 202 16.41 0.98 -17.04
CA HIS A 202 16.44 2.00 -18.10
C HIS A 202 15.84 1.54 -19.46
N GLY A 203 14.71 0.84 -19.39
CA GLY A 203 14.02 0.35 -20.58
C GLY A 203 14.68 -0.86 -21.27
N ARG A 204 15.63 -1.52 -20.64
CA ARG A 204 16.34 -2.70 -21.16
C ARG A 204 16.16 -3.90 -20.24
N ALA A 205 16.05 -5.09 -20.81
CA ALA A 205 16.17 -6.34 -20.05
C ALA A 205 17.65 -6.64 -19.81
N VAL A 206 18.11 -6.52 -18.56
CA VAL A 206 19.55 -6.63 -18.23
C VAL A 206 19.91 -7.98 -17.63
N HIS A 207 19.03 -8.58 -16.85
CA HIS A 207 19.24 -9.88 -16.24
C HIS A 207 17.97 -10.71 -16.27
N ARG A 208 18.13 -12.02 -16.34
CA ARG A 208 17.06 -12.97 -16.09
C ARG A 208 17.61 -14.06 -15.18
N TRP A 209 16.96 -14.28 -14.06
CA TRP A 209 17.30 -15.29 -13.06
C TRP A 209 16.15 -16.29 -12.92
N THR A 210 16.47 -17.54 -12.68
CA THR A 210 15.48 -18.47 -12.12
C THR A 210 15.13 -18.05 -10.69
N ALA A 211 14.03 -18.57 -10.14
CA ALA A 211 13.65 -18.27 -8.76
C ALA A 211 14.75 -18.68 -7.76
N GLU A 212 15.43 -19.79 -8.01
CA GLU A 212 16.53 -20.30 -7.18
C GLU A 212 17.75 -19.35 -7.23
N GLU A 213 18.15 -18.93 -8.43
CA GLU A 213 19.25 -17.96 -8.61
C GLU A 213 18.92 -16.62 -7.97
N PHE A 214 17.68 -16.13 -8.14
CA PHE A 214 17.25 -14.88 -7.53
C PHE A 214 17.25 -14.94 -5.99
N ALA A 215 16.82 -16.06 -5.41
CA ALA A 215 16.83 -16.26 -3.96
C ALA A 215 18.26 -16.28 -3.38
N CYS A 216 19.26 -16.62 -4.19
CA CYS A 216 20.68 -16.67 -3.81
C CYS A 216 21.44 -15.36 -4.10
N LEU A 217 20.79 -14.32 -4.64
CA LEU A 217 21.47 -13.06 -4.93
C LEU A 217 22.01 -12.42 -3.64
N PRO A 218 23.28 -11.94 -3.67
CA PRO A 218 23.86 -11.21 -2.56
C PRO A 218 23.09 -9.91 -2.26
N GLU A 219 23.01 -9.52 -1.00
CA GLU A 219 22.33 -8.29 -0.59
C GLU A 219 22.90 -7.03 -1.25
N ASP A 220 24.22 -6.99 -1.48
CA ASP A 220 24.88 -5.88 -2.17
C ASP A 220 24.37 -5.71 -3.61
N GLU A 221 24.09 -6.82 -4.32
CA GLU A 221 23.50 -6.78 -5.65
C GLU A 221 22.04 -6.34 -5.60
N LEU A 222 21.24 -6.90 -4.67
CA LEU A 222 19.85 -6.49 -4.49
C LEU A 222 19.75 -4.98 -4.20
N ARG A 223 20.66 -4.48 -3.37
CA ARG A 223 20.78 -3.05 -3.05
C ARG A 223 21.18 -2.23 -4.28
N ARG A 224 22.16 -2.69 -5.05
CA ARG A 224 22.60 -2.02 -6.28
C ARG A 224 21.47 -1.89 -7.28
N PHE A 225 20.66 -2.92 -7.45
CA PHE A 225 19.49 -2.92 -8.33
C PHE A 225 18.31 -2.12 -7.78
N GLY A 226 18.36 -1.70 -6.52
CA GLY A 226 17.27 -0.98 -5.86
C GLY A 226 16.08 -1.87 -5.51
N PHE A 227 16.32 -3.17 -5.35
CA PHE A 227 15.29 -4.12 -4.96
C PHE A 227 15.02 -4.06 -3.45
N ARG A 228 13.84 -4.48 -3.05
CA ARG A 228 13.51 -4.70 -1.65
C ARG A 228 14.01 -6.08 -1.22
N TYR A 229 14.70 -6.16 -0.09
CA TYR A 229 15.20 -7.40 0.48
C TYR A 229 15.13 -7.37 2.02
N PRO A 230 14.97 -8.54 2.70
CA PRO A 230 14.79 -8.60 4.14
C PRO A 230 15.91 -7.93 4.96
N GLY A 231 17.16 -8.08 4.55
CA GLY A 231 18.34 -7.49 5.21
C GLY A 231 18.36 -5.96 5.25
N MET A 232 17.47 -5.27 4.47
CA MET A 232 17.31 -3.81 4.59
C MET A 232 16.91 -3.38 6.01
N ALA A 233 16.26 -4.23 6.78
CA ALA A 233 15.90 -3.95 8.18
C ALA A 233 17.12 -3.72 9.08
N GLU A 234 18.29 -4.24 8.71
CA GLU A 234 19.54 -4.09 9.46
C GLU A 234 20.31 -2.81 9.08
N LEU A 235 19.87 -2.08 8.03
CA LEU A 235 20.51 -0.84 7.62
C LEU A 235 20.33 0.23 8.70
N PRO A 236 21.43 0.78 9.28
CA PRO A 236 21.34 1.74 10.35
C PRO A 236 20.95 3.13 9.83
N LEU A 237 19.66 3.36 9.57
CA LEU A 237 19.17 4.72 9.33
C LEU A 237 19.17 5.55 10.62
N ARG A 238 19.10 4.89 11.77
CA ARG A 238 19.18 5.48 13.10
C ARG A 238 19.83 4.47 14.06
N ARG A 239 20.74 4.90 14.95
CA ARG A 239 21.05 4.10 16.15
C ARG A 239 19.78 4.08 17.00
N LYS A 240 18.95 3.04 16.81
CA LYS A 240 17.74 2.83 17.61
C LYS A 240 18.14 2.83 19.08
N LYS A 241 17.84 3.90 19.81
CA LYS A 241 17.76 3.82 21.26
C LYS A 241 16.50 3.02 21.55
N ILE A 242 16.70 1.71 21.73
CA ILE A 242 15.65 0.79 22.20
C ILE A 242 15.11 1.39 23.50
N ARG A 243 13.88 1.85 23.48
CA ARG A 243 13.15 2.25 24.67
C ARG A 243 11.99 1.30 24.84
N ALA A 244 12.11 0.45 25.83
CA ALA A 244 10.99 -0.32 26.35
C ALA A 244 9.96 0.68 26.90
N VAL A 245 8.82 0.81 26.23
CA VAL A 245 7.60 1.37 26.84
C VAL A 245 6.89 0.20 27.50
N GLU A 246 7.27 -0.05 28.75
CA GLU A 246 6.50 -0.92 29.63
C GLU A 246 5.14 -0.27 29.88
N ARG A 247 4.09 -1.02 29.50
CA ARG A 247 2.72 -1.00 30.01
C ARG A 247 2.17 0.33 30.53
N ALA A 248 1.58 1.12 29.64
CA ALA A 248 0.46 2.00 30.03
C ALA A 248 -0.86 1.33 29.59
N VAL A 249 -1.16 0.17 30.14
CA VAL A 249 -2.48 -0.46 30.04
C VAL A 249 -3.12 -0.33 31.42
N GLY A 250 -3.83 0.78 31.64
CA GLY A 250 -4.82 0.88 32.69
C GLY A 250 -5.92 -0.13 32.46
N ALA A 251 -6.30 -0.84 33.52
CA ALA A 251 -7.29 -1.91 33.54
C ALA A 251 -8.65 -1.47 33.02
N ALA A 252 -8.90 -1.55 31.70
CA ALA A 252 -10.23 -1.59 31.10
C ALA A 252 -10.13 -1.83 29.58
N GLY A 253 -10.33 -3.05 29.12
CA GLY A 253 -10.69 -3.36 27.73
C GLY A 253 -9.53 -3.39 26.74
N ARG A 254 -8.96 -4.57 26.52
CA ARG A 254 -7.91 -4.85 25.52
C ARG A 254 -8.44 -4.68 24.10
N THR A 255 -7.98 -3.64 23.38
CA THR A 255 -8.24 -3.46 21.95
C THR A 255 -7.03 -3.06 21.12
N ALA A 256 -5.85 -2.90 21.73
CA ALA A 256 -4.60 -2.67 21.00
C ALA A 256 -3.42 -3.31 21.76
N GLU A 257 -2.56 -4.00 21.05
CA GLU A 257 -1.25 -4.44 21.53
C GLU A 257 -0.18 -3.45 21.08
N VAL A 258 0.57 -2.90 22.03
CA VAL A 258 1.70 -2.02 21.73
C VAL A 258 2.98 -2.83 21.92
N THR A 259 3.73 -3.04 20.85
CA THR A 259 5.01 -3.74 20.88
C THR A 259 6.14 -2.76 20.53
N ALA A 260 7.15 -2.65 21.37
CA ALA A 260 8.37 -1.95 21.00
C ALA A 260 9.17 -2.82 20.01
N VAL A 261 9.65 -2.24 18.93
CA VAL A 261 10.45 -2.96 17.94
C VAL A 261 11.86 -3.11 18.51
N THR A 262 12.18 -4.31 19.00
CA THR A 262 13.56 -4.67 19.40
C THR A 262 14.26 -5.33 18.21
N GLY A 263 15.15 -4.61 17.54
CA GLY A 263 16.08 -5.24 16.60
C GLY A 263 17.14 -6.00 17.40
N ALA A 264 16.96 -7.29 17.57
CA ALA A 264 18.00 -8.20 18.03
C ALA A 264 17.89 -9.51 17.27
N ALA A 265 18.91 -9.77 16.44
CA ALA A 265 19.17 -11.10 15.93
C ALA A 265 19.46 -12.03 17.12
N ALA A 266 18.70 -13.13 17.21
CA ALA A 266 18.95 -14.18 18.18
C ALA A 266 20.23 -14.94 17.79
N ALA A 267 21.33 -14.67 18.49
CA ALA A 267 22.49 -15.56 18.51
C ALA A 267 22.38 -16.49 19.71
N SER A 268 22.45 -17.76 19.42
CA SER A 268 22.30 -18.91 20.31
C SER A 268 23.38 -18.99 21.40
N THR A 269 22.93 -19.38 22.60
CA THR A 269 23.56 -20.25 23.62
C THR A 269 25.01 -20.02 24.03
N GLY A 270 25.17 -19.71 25.31
CA GLY A 270 26.41 -19.84 26.05
C GLY A 270 26.27 -19.39 27.51
N THR A 271 25.96 -20.33 28.37
CA THR A 271 25.98 -20.20 29.84
C THR A 271 27.35 -19.72 30.33
N MET A 272 27.39 -18.71 31.21
CA MET A 272 28.20 -18.71 32.45
C MET A 272 27.93 -17.47 33.32
N SER A 273 27.86 -17.71 34.62
CA SER A 273 27.52 -16.80 35.72
C SER A 273 28.77 -16.09 36.29
N PRO A 274 28.65 -15.26 37.32
CA PRO A 274 29.10 -13.86 37.32
C PRO A 274 30.36 -13.60 38.14
N ALA A 275 31.00 -12.46 37.91
CA ALA A 275 31.87 -11.84 38.91
C ALA A 275 31.87 -10.30 38.78
N ALA A 276 31.73 -9.65 39.88
CA ALA A 276 31.70 -8.22 40.08
C ALA A 276 33.05 -7.55 39.80
N GLU A 277 33.01 -6.30 39.30
CA GLU A 277 33.93 -5.28 39.81
C GLU A 277 33.47 -3.85 39.43
N THR A 278 33.53 -3.01 40.40
CA THR A 278 33.20 -1.59 40.48
C THR A 278 34.23 -0.70 39.78
N ALA A 279 33.83 0.26 38.98
CA ALA A 279 34.55 1.52 38.82
C ALA A 279 33.66 2.63 38.25
N GLY A 280 33.69 3.79 38.89
CA GLY A 280 32.82 4.92 38.70
C GLY A 280 32.88 5.62 37.33
N ALA A 281 31.73 6.05 36.86
CA ALA A 281 31.61 7.00 35.79
C ALA A 281 30.51 8.01 36.11
N LYS A 282 30.83 9.25 35.86
CA LYS A 282 30.09 10.48 36.15
C LYS A 282 28.67 10.45 35.62
N THR A 283 27.74 10.83 36.47
CA THR A 283 26.33 11.04 36.23
C THR A 283 26.08 12.10 35.15
N ALA A 284 25.71 11.67 33.96
CA ALA A 284 24.91 12.47 33.06
C ALA A 284 23.45 12.29 33.48
N SER A 285 22.74 13.38 33.77
CA SER A 285 21.37 13.43 34.26
C SER A 285 20.46 12.64 33.31
N ALA A 286 20.03 11.47 33.73
CA ALA A 286 18.97 10.71 33.06
C ALA A 286 17.65 11.41 33.37
N GLU A 287 17.06 12.06 32.38
CA GLU A 287 15.66 12.53 32.44
C GLU A 287 14.74 11.37 32.81
N LYS A 288 13.92 11.58 33.84
CA LYS A 288 13.01 10.58 34.38
C LYS A 288 11.97 10.15 33.33
N PRO A 289 11.55 8.87 33.30
CA PRO A 289 10.54 8.36 32.35
C PRO A 289 9.20 9.11 32.38
N GLU A 290 8.83 9.72 33.51
CA GLU A 290 7.60 10.48 33.69
C GLU A 290 7.57 11.83 32.95
N GLU A 291 8.71 12.47 32.67
CA GLU A 291 8.75 13.72 31.92
C GLU A 291 8.51 13.53 30.41
N LYS A 292 8.89 12.37 29.86
CA LYS A 292 8.65 12.04 28.44
C LYS A 292 7.24 11.61 28.11
N MET A 293 6.44 11.18 29.08
CA MET A 293 5.00 10.93 28.91
C MET A 293 4.18 12.21 28.86
N ARG A 294 4.73 13.37 29.24
CA ARG A 294 4.03 14.66 29.16
C ARG A 294 3.99 15.26 27.76
N SER A 295 4.91 14.84 26.87
CA SER A 295 4.96 15.30 25.47
C SER A 295 4.49 14.20 24.55
N ALA A 296 3.18 14.10 24.33
CA ALA A 296 2.60 13.07 23.46
C ALA A 296 1.18 13.44 22.97
N LEU A 297 0.83 12.89 21.80
CA LEU A 297 -0.55 12.83 21.34
C LEU A 297 -1.21 11.60 21.97
N CYS A 298 -2.28 11.80 22.74
CA CYS A 298 -2.99 10.73 23.44
C CYS A 298 -4.44 10.65 22.98
N ALA A 299 -4.90 9.42 22.74
CA ALA A 299 -6.30 9.08 22.53
C ALA A 299 -6.80 8.32 23.76
N SER A 300 -7.89 8.76 24.39
CA SER A 300 -8.47 8.15 25.58
C SER A 300 -9.93 7.81 25.35
N ASN A 301 -10.27 6.50 25.38
CA ASN A 301 -11.61 5.95 25.17
C ASN A 301 -12.29 6.44 23.88
N VAL A 302 -11.51 6.66 22.83
CA VAL A 302 -12.00 7.21 21.57
C VAL A 302 -12.87 6.21 20.84
N THR A 303 -14.09 6.65 20.49
CA THR A 303 -15.07 5.88 19.72
C THR A 303 -15.58 6.72 18.56
N TYR A 304 -15.60 6.10 17.37
CA TYR A 304 -16.23 6.64 16.17
C TYR A 304 -16.95 5.51 15.42
N LEU A 305 -18.18 5.77 15.03
CA LEU A 305 -19.03 4.82 14.32
C LEU A 305 -19.58 5.49 13.06
N TYR A 306 -19.42 4.82 11.92
CA TYR A 306 -20.07 5.26 10.68
C TYR A 306 -21.59 5.12 10.80
N LYS A 307 -22.33 6.02 10.16
CA LYS A 307 -23.78 5.85 10.03
C LYS A 307 -24.04 4.64 9.13
N PRO A 308 -25.00 3.76 9.47
CA PRO A 308 -25.36 2.67 8.59
C PRO A 308 -25.81 3.22 7.23
N VAL A 309 -25.20 2.75 6.16
CA VAL A 309 -25.66 3.04 4.81
C VAL A 309 -26.93 2.23 4.62
N ARG A 310 -28.08 2.87 4.47
CA ARG A 310 -29.30 2.20 4.03
C ARG A 310 -29.02 1.59 2.67
N ALA A 311 -28.98 0.26 2.60
CA ALA A 311 -28.90 -0.43 1.34
C ALA A 311 -30.10 0.00 0.49
N GLY A 312 -29.81 0.74 -0.58
CA GLY A 312 -30.81 1.07 -1.60
C GLY A 312 -31.28 -0.24 -2.23
N VAL A 313 -32.53 -0.56 -2.01
CA VAL A 313 -33.18 -1.76 -2.52
C VAL A 313 -33.39 -1.58 -4.01
N ASN A 314 -32.53 -2.14 -4.85
CA ASN A 314 -32.86 -2.46 -6.23
C ASN A 314 -32.34 -3.88 -6.55
N GLY A 315 -33.27 -4.82 -6.65
CA GLY A 315 -33.17 -5.97 -7.53
C GLY A 315 -32.57 -7.27 -6.99
N CYS A 316 -32.88 -7.73 -5.79
CA CYS A 316 -32.80 -9.16 -5.43
C CYS A 316 -34.16 -9.67 -4.96
N GLY A 317 -34.54 -10.87 -5.41
CA GLY A 317 -35.89 -11.42 -5.28
C GLY A 317 -36.41 -11.54 -3.83
N GLU A 318 -37.73 -11.47 -3.68
CA GLU A 318 -38.49 -11.43 -2.45
C GLU A 318 -38.24 -12.58 -1.46
N LYS A 319 -37.56 -13.65 -1.83
CA LYS A 319 -37.35 -14.84 -0.98
C LYS A 319 -36.19 -14.74 0.00
N ASP A 320 -35.25 -13.83 -0.19
CA ASP A 320 -34.09 -13.63 0.73
C ASP A 320 -34.35 -12.56 1.79
N ARG A 321 -35.50 -11.86 1.73
CA ARG A 321 -35.89 -10.80 2.67
C ARG A 321 -36.22 -11.27 4.07
N GLU A 322 -36.55 -12.53 4.29
CA GLU A 322 -36.93 -13.04 5.62
C GLU A 322 -35.77 -13.45 6.53
N LYS A 323 -34.55 -13.64 5.98
CA LYS A 323 -33.37 -14.01 6.80
C LYS A 323 -32.53 -12.83 7.28
N ASP A 324 -32.60 -11.67 6.60
CA ASP A 324 -31.87 -10.45 7.00
C ASP A 324 -32.69 -9.54 7.93
N ALA A 325 -33.93 -9.90 8.26
CA ALA A 325 -34.82 -9.14 9.14
C ALA A 325 -34.48 -9.27 10.64
N ALA A 326 -33.48 -10.08 11.02
CA ALA A 326 -32.93 -10.04 12.38
C ALA A 326 -31.86 -8.93 12.44
N GLY A 327 -32.28 -7.69 12.56
CA GLY A 327 -31.59 -6.42 12.72
C GLY A 327 -30.18 -6.42 13.32
N LEU A 328 -29.18 -6.96 12.63
CA LEU A 328 -27.78 -6.73 12.94
C LEU A 328 -27.22 -5.67 11.97
N GLU A 329 -27.48 -4.40 12.29
CA GLU A 329 -26.72 -3.28 11.73
C GLU A 329 -25.25 -3.48 12.09
N SER A 330 -24.43 -3.93 11.14
CA SER A 330 -22.98 -3.97 11.29
C SER A 330 -22.46 -2.53 11.33
N VAL A 331 -22.39 -1.95 12.52
CA VAL A 331 -21.89 -0.58 12.70
C VAL A 331 -20.37 -0.62 12.59
N CYS A 332 -19.84 -0.30 11.40
CA CYS A 332 -18.41 -0.14 11.16
C CYS A 332 -17.85 1.05 11.94
N GLY A 333 -16.62 0.94 12.44
CA GLY A 333 -15.93 2.04 13.13
C GLY A 333 -14.88 1.54 14.12
N ILE A 334 -14.47 2.43 15.01
CA ILE A 334 -13.51 2.16 16.11
C ILE A 334 -14.22 2.36 17.45
N ARG A 335 -13.83 1.59 18.47
CA ARG A 335 -14.45 1.65 19.81
C ARG A 335 -13.41 1.59 20.92
N ASN A 336 -13.56 2.47 21.91
CA ASN A 336 -12.77 2.49 23.15
C ASN A 336 -11.25 2.42 22.93
N ILE A 337 -10.74 3.19 21.97
CA ILE A 337 -9.32 3.22 21.64
C ILE A 337 -8.58 4.04 22.68
N ASN A 338 -7.52 3.43 23.26
CA ASN A 338 -6.59 4.08 24.18
C ASN A 338 -5.18 3.91 23.64
N LEU A 339 -4.55 4.99 23.18
CA LEU A 339 -3.23 4.99 22.56
C LEU A 339 -2.45 6.25 22.89
N VAL A 340 -1.12 6.11 22.89
CA VAL A 340 -0.18 7.21 23.09
C VAL A 340 0.83 7.21 21.96
N PHE A 341 1.04 8.36 21.35
CA PHE A 341 2.01 8.60 20.29
C PHE A 341 3.02 9.64 20.79
N PRO A 342 4.25 9.23 21.18
CA PRO A 342 5.25 10.15 21.73
C PRO A 342 5.75 11.16 20.69
N HIS A 343 6.02 12.39 21.11
CA HIS A 343 6.72 13.37 20.27
C HIS A 343 8.14 12.90 19.89
N GLY A 344 8.61 13.38 18.75
CA GLY A 344 9.92 13.03 18.24
C GLY A 344 10.08 11.54 17.94
N SER A 345 8.99 10.86 17.61
CA SER A 345 9.00 9.43 17.30
C SER A 345 8.17 9.09 16.07
N VAL A 346 8.50 7.96 15.47
CA VAL A 346 7.75 7.35 14.37
C VAL A 346 7.03 6.12 14.89
N THR A 347 5.71 6.08 14.77
CA THR A 347 4.88 4.94 15.20
C THR A 347 4.24 4.27 14.00
N ALA A 348 4.50 2.97 13.80
CA ALA A 348 3.76 2.14 12.85
C ALA A 348 2.40 1.76 13.42
N LEU A 349 1.33 2.02 12.68
CA LEU A 349 -0.01 1.54 12.97
C LEU A 349 -0.36 0.39 12.01
N THR A 350 -0.31 -0.83 12.52
CA THR A 350 -0.50 -2.07 11.76
C THR A 350 -1.83 -2.74 12.11
N GLY A 351 -2.20 -3.80 11.41
CA GLY A 351 -3.43 -4.56 11.66
C GLY A 351 -4.12 -4.94 10.36
N GLU A 352 -5.07 -5.88 10.42
CA GLU A 352 -5.81 -6.36 9.25
C GLU A 352 -6.54 -5.24 8.49
N ASN A 353 -6.85 -5.50 7.22
CA ASN A 353 -7.69 -4.61 6.43
C ASN A 353 -9.10 -4.52 7.06
N GLY A 354 -9.61 -3.28 7.21
CA GLY A 354 -10.88 -3.04 7.89
C GLY A 354 -10.80 -2.96 9.43
N ALA A 355 -9.62 -3.07 10.05
CA ALA A 355 -9.45 -2.91 11.51
C ALA A 355 -9.69 -1.47 12.00
N GLY A 356 -9.85 -0.49 11.10
CA GLY A 356 -10.14 0.90 11.45
C GLY A 356 -8.91 1.81 11.54
N LYS A 357 -7.75 1.42 11.00
CA LYS A 357 -6.49 2.20 11.03
C LYS A 357 -6.66 3.62 10.47
N THR A 358 -7.09 3.72 9.21
CA THR A 358 -7.37 5.01 8.54
C THR A 358 -8.45 5.81 9.25
N THR A 359 -9.50 5.14 9.76
CA THR A 359 -10.57 5.80 10.55
C THR A 359 -10.01 6.42 11.82
N LEU A 360 -9.20 5.69 12.58
CA LEU A 360 -8.54 6.19 13.78
C LEU A 360 -7.69 7.42 13.46
N CYS A 361 -6.84 7.34 12.45
CA CYS A 361 -5.97 8.46 12.08
C CYS A 361 -6.76 9.68 11.58
N LYS A 362 -7.85 9.49 10.83
CA LYS A 362 -8.77 10.59 10.47
C LYS A 362 -9.42 11.24 11.69
N VAL A 363 -9.74 10.45 12.73
CA VAL A 363 -10.24 10.98 14.01
C VAL A 363 -9.13 11.73 14.76
N LEU A 364 -7.90 11.20 14.82
CA LEU A 364 -6.76 11.87 15.45
C LEU A 364 -6.47 13.23 14.80
N CYS A 365 -6.51 13.30 13.49
CA CYS A 365 -6.31 14.55 12.72
C CYS A 365 -7.53 15.48 12.72
N GLY A 366 -8.64 15.12 13.38
CA GLY A 366 -9.87 15.95 13.41
C GLY A 366 -10.64 16.00 12.10
N LEU A 367 -10.32 15.14 11.11
CA LEU A 367 -11.08 14.99 9.86
C LEU A 367 -12.43 14.30 10.11
N LEU A 368 -12.49 13.45 11.14
CA LEU A 368 -13.71 12.83 11.64
C LEU A 368 -13.90 13.21 13.12
N ARG A 369 -15.15 13.50 13.51
CA ARG A 369 -15.48 13.85 14.88
C ARG A 369 -15.83 12.58 15.67
N GLN A 370 -15.07 12.28 16.73
CA GLN A 370 -15.37 11.16 17.63
C GLN A 370 -16.76 11.29 18.28
N LYS A 371 -17.38 10.13 18.53
CA LYS A 371 -18.66 10.04 19.25
C LYS A 371 -18.47 10.20 20.76
N SER A 372 -17.38 9.63 21.29
CA SER A 372 -16.99 9.72 22.70
C SER A 372 -15.47 9.63 22.84
N GLY A 373 -14.96 9.93 24.03
CA GLY A 373 -13.55 9.97 24.35
C GLY A 373 -12.91 11.32 24.08
N SER A 374 -11.65 11.47 24.48
CA SER A 374 -10.88 12.70 24.33
C SER A 374 -9.56 12.45 23.59
N ILE A 375 -9.05 13.50 22.94
CA ILE A 375 -7.76 13.50 22.28
C ILE A 375 -7.00 14.70 22.81
N THR A 376 -5.83 14.43 23.39
CA THR A 376 -4.99 15.44 24.02
C THR A 376 -3.62 15.50 23.36
N LEU A 377 -3.02 16.68 23.28
CA LEU A 377 -1.63 16.91 22.95
C LEU A 377 -0.99 17.59 24.15
N ASP A 378 0.07 17.02 24.69
CA ASP A 378 0.77 17.52 25.89
C ASP A 378 -0.16 17.74 27.09
N GLY A 379 -1.15 16.84 27.25
CA GLY A 379 -2.15 16.92 28.31
C GLY A 379 -3.27 17.91 28.08
N ARG A 380 -3.23 18.70 27.00
CA ARG A 380 -4.28 19.63 26.62
C ARG A 380 -5.27 18.98 25.66
N GLU A 381 -6.53 18.99 26.01
CA GLU A 381 -7.58 18.47 25.10
C GLU A 381 -7.77 19.36 23.89
N LEU A 382 -7.88 18.75 22.71
CA LEU A 382 -7.98 19.41 21.42
C LEU A 382 -9.34 19.17 20.75
N SER A 383 -9.98 20.24 20.33
CA SER A 383 -11.14 20.20 19.44
C SER A 383 -10.77 19.66 18.04
N CYS A 384 -11.76 19.22 17.25
CA CYS A 384 -11.54 18.81 15.87
C CYS A 384 -10.87 19.90 15.02
N ALA A 385 -11.25 21.17 15.22
CA ALA A 385 -10.67 22.28 14.48
C ALA A 385 -9.18 22.47 14.80
N GLN A 386 -8.82 22.42 16.09
CA GLN A 386 -7.42 22.53 16.51
C GLN A 386 -6.58 21.36 15.97
N ARG A 387 -7.10 20.13 16.04
CA ARG A 387 -6.39 18.95 15.49
C ARG A 387 -6.15 19.09 13.98
N ARG A 388 -7.13 19.55 13.20
CA ARG A 388 -6.94 19.81 11.76
C ARG A 388 -5.85 20.84 11.47
N HIS A 389 -5.72 21.83 12.33
CA HIS A 389 -4.72 22.88 12.15
C HIS A 389 -3.29 22.39 12.42
N ILE A 390 -3.11 21.50 13.40
CA ILE A 390 -1.79 20.97 13.80
C ILE A 390 -1.42 19.66 13.13
N SER A 391 -2.30 19.07 12.32
CA SER A 391 -2.07 17.77 11.69
C SER A 391 -1.98 17.86 10.18
N TYR A 392 -1.10 17.05 9.60
CA TYR A 392 -1.04 16.82 8.16
C TYR A 392 -1.30 15.33 7.87
N PHE A 393 -2.31 15.05 7.06
CA PHE A 393 -2.70 13.69 6.69
C PHE A 393 -2.33 13.44 5.23
N VAL A 394 -1.35 12.55 4.99
CA VAL A 394 -0.98 12.08 3.65
C VAL A 394 -1.85 10.87 3.32
N MET A 395 -2.68 11.00 2.28
CA MET A 395 -3.58 9.95 1.84
C MET A 395 -2.84 8.87 1.07
N GLN A 396 -3.37 7.66 1.06
CA GLN A 396 -2.84 6.53 0.31
C GLN A 396 -2.71 6.84 -1.19
N ASP A 397 -3.70 7.53 -1.74
CA ASP A 397 -3.73 7.94 -3.14
C ASP A 397 -3.42 9.44 -3.23
N ALA A 398 -2.25 9.75 -3.78
CA ALA A 398 -1.75 11.11 -3.93
C ALA A 398 -2.63 11.98 -4.85
N ASP A 399 -3.35 11.38 -5.82
CA ASP A 399 -4.18 12.12 -6.77
C ASP A 399 -5.33 12.88 -6.09
N TYR A 400 -5.79 12.42 -4.93
CA TYR A 400 -6.82 13.12 -4.15
C TYR A 400 -6.30 14.32 -3.34
N GLN A 401 -4.98 14.59 -3.36
CA GLN A 401 -4.37 15.66 -2.57
C GLN A 401 -3.65 16.72 -3.41
N LEU A 402 -3.53 16.53 -4.72
CA LEU A 402 -2.80 17.42 -5.61
C LEU A 402 -3.78 18.25 -6.44
N TYR A 403 -3.83 19.55 -6.17
CA TYR A 403 -4.86 20.45 -6.73
C TYR A 403 -4.29 21.61 -7.56
N SER A 404 -3.00 21.92 -7.39
CA SER A 404 -2.40 23.08 -8.04
C SER A 404 -2.02 22.80 -9.51
N ASP A 405 -1.74 23.86 -10.25
CA ASP A 405 -1.30 23.82 -11.65
C ASP A 405 0.17 23.46 -11.81
N SER A 406 0.95 23.57 -10.74
CA SER A 406 2.38 23.28 -10.73
C SER A 406 2.85 22.77 -9.37
N ILE A 407 4.00 22.06 -9.37
CA ILE A 407 4.55 21.48 -8.15
C ILE A 407 4.93 22.56 -7.14
N ILE A 408 5.57 23.65 -7.59
CA ILE A 408 5.93 24.73 -6.67
C ILE A 408 4.71 25.37 -6.02
N ASN A 409 3.61 25.55 -6.77
CA ASN A 409 2.37 26.08 -6.24
C ASN A 409 1.68 25.10 -5.29
N GLU A 410 1.81 23.79 -5.53
CA GLU A 410 1.33 22.76 -4.60
C GLU A 410 2.04 22.84 -3.24
N LEU A 411 3.37 23.03 -3.23
CA LEU A 411 4.14 23.19 -1.99
C LEU A 411 3.79 24.47 -1.22
N LEU A 412 3.29 25.49 -1.91
CA LEU A 412 2.89 26.77 -1.34
C LEU A 412 1.38 26.85 -1.03
N LEU A 413 0.60 25.84 -1.42
CA LEU A 413 -0.85 25.85 -1.30
C LEU A 413 -1.30 26.03 0.16
N GLY A 414 -2.22 27.00 0.37
CA GLY A 414 -2.78 27.31 1.70
C GLY A 414 -1.83 28.02 2.67
N ARG A 415 -0.69 28.55 2.19
CA ARG A 415 0.31 29.26 3.00
C ARG A 415 0.34 30.74 2.68
N GLU A 416 0.70 31.53 3.68
CA GLU A 416 0.98 32.94 3.48
C GLU A 416 2.16 33.12 2.50
N PRO A 417 2.09 34.07 1.54
CA PRO A 417 3.15 34.33 0.58
C PRO A 417 4.35 35.05 1.23
N SER A 418 5.07 34.36 2.11
CA SER A 418 6.26 34.86 2.79
C SER A 418 7.55 34.40 2.13
N GLN A 419 8.66 35.10 2.36
CA GLN A 419 9.99 34.68 1.89
C GLN A 419 10.42 33.36 2.51
N ASP A 420 10.06 33.12 3.78
CA ASP A 420 10.39 31.86 4.47
C ASP A 420 9.65 30.67 3.87
N ASN A 421 8.38 30.81 3.52
CA ASN A 421 7.62 29.73 2.86
C ASN A 421 8.16 29.45 1.46
N LYS A 422 8.57 30.48 0.69
CA LYS A 422 9.23 30.29 -0.60
C LYS A 422 10.56 29.55 -0.46
N ARG A 423 11.40 29.96 0.51
CA ARG A 423 12.67 29.28 0.79
C ARG A 423 12.45 27.82 1.18
N ARG A 424 11.50 27.53 2.08
CA ARG A 424 11.16 26.17 2.50
C ARG A 424 10.66 25.31 1.33
N ALA A 425 9.88 25.88 0.42
CA ALA A 425 9.43 25.20 -0.79
C ALA A 425 10.60 24.89 -1.74
N GLU A 426 11.57 25.81 -1.92
CA GLU A 426 12.79 25.56 -2.70
C GLU A 426 13.65 24.45 -2.07
N GLU A 427 13.87 24.50 -0.76
CA GLU A 427 14.58 23.46 -0.01
C GLU A 427 13.89 22.10 -0.17
N ALA A 428 12.54 22.07 -0.12
CA ALA A 428 11.78 20.86 -0.35
C ALA A 428 11.95 20.30 -1.77
N LEU A 429 11.94 21.15 -2.81
CA LEU A 429 12.19 20.72 -4.18
C LEU A 429 13.55 20.04 -4.33
N GLU A 430 14.59 20.52 -3.66
CA GLU A 430 15.92 19.91 -3.66
C GLU A 430 15.93 18.59 -2.89
N LEU A 431 15.45 18.61 -1.65
CA LEU A 431 15.44 17.45 -0.75
C LEU A 431 14.68 16.25 -1.35
N PHE A 432 13.55 16.50 -2.01
CA PHE A 432 12.70 15.46 -2.60
C PHE A 432 13.01 15.20 -4.08
N ARG A 433 14.09 15.82 -4.64
CA ARG A 433 14.53 15.68 -6.04
C ARG A 433 13.42 16.01 -7.04
N LEU A 434 12.72 17.11 -6.81
CA LEU A 434 11.58 17.56 -7.61
C LEU A 434 11.91 18.77 -8.51
N GLN A 435 13.15 19.26 -8.50
CA GLN A 435 13.58 20.46 -9.27
C GLN A 435 13.26 20.35 -10.78
N ALA A 436 13.52 19.17 -11.37
CA ALA A 436 13.29 18.96 -12.80
C ALA A 436 11.81 19.03 -13.21
N VAL A 437 10.90 18.81 -12.25
CA VAL A 437 9.44 18.80 -12.47
C VAL A 437 8.71 19.98 -11.85
N ARG A 438 9.45 20.93 -11.29
CA ARG A 438 8.97 22.12 -10.54
C ARG A 438 7.74 22.79 -11.14
N ASN A 439 7.74 23.03 -12.45
CA ASN A 439 6.69 23.76 -13.17
C ASN A 439 5.71 22.83 -13.89
N ARG A 440 5.82 21.52 -13.70
CA ARG A 440 4.89 20.55 -14.31
C ARG A 440 3.59 20.48 -13.52
N HIS A 441 2.51 20.18 -14.24
CA HIS A 441 1.22 19.89 -13.62
C HIS A 441 1.29 18.54 -12.88
N PRO A 442 0.78 18.43 -11.64
CA PRO A 442 0.83 17.18 -10.87
C PRO A 442 0.27 15.96 -11.59
N ALA A 443 -0.80 16.13 -12.37
CA ALA A 443 -1.39 15.02 -13.13
C ALA A 443 -0.44 14.40 -14.16
N SER A 444 0.62 15.13 -14.59
CA SER A 444 1.61 14.64 -15.57
C SER A 444 2.75 13.84 -14.94
N LEU A 445 2.75 13.69 -13.62
CA LEU A 445 3.79 12.99 -12.87
C LEU A 445 3.53 11.49 -12.79
N SER A 446 4.61 10.71 -12.65
CA SER A 446 4.52 9.31 -12.25
C SER A 446 4.01 9.17 -10.81
N GLY A 447 3.48 8.00 -10.45
CA GLY A 447 2.97 7.74 -9.10
C GLY A 447 4.00 8.02 -8.00
N GLY A 448 5.25 7.60 -8.19
CA GLY A 448 6.33 7.88 -7.25
C GLY A 448 6.71 9.37 -7.16
N GLU A 449 6.62 10.13 -8.26
CA GLU A 449 6.81 11.58 -8.22
C GLU A 449 5.67 12.27 -7.48
N LYS A 450 4.40 11.91 -7.76
CA LYS A 450 3.23 12.43 -7.03
C LYS A 450 3.36 12.22 -5.53
N GLN A 451 3.77 11.03 -5.12
CA GLN A 451 3.96 10.71 -3.70
C GLN A 451 5.05 11.56 -3.06
N ARG A 452 6.19 11.77 -3.75
CA ARG A 452 7.22 12.71 -3.28
C ARG A 452 6.72 14.14 -3.15
N VAL A 453 5.87 14.61 -4.07
CA VAL A 453 5.24 15.95 -3.98
C VAL A 453 4.36 16.07 -2.75
N VAL A 454 3.50 15.09 -2.46
CA VAL A 454 2.63 15.14 -1.26
C VAL A 454 3.45 15.14 0.03
N ILE A 455 4.54 14.35 0.08
CA ILE A 455 5.44 14.33 1.24
C ILE A 455 6.21 15.66 1.35
N ALA A 456 6.65 16.25 0.24
CA ALA A 456 7.30 17.57 0.21
C ALA A 456 6.33 18.67 0.68
N ALA A 457 5.05 18.60 0.30
CA ALA A 457 4.02 19.52 0.80
C ALA A 457 3.80 19.34 2.31
N ALA A 458 3.83 18.09 2.82
CA ALA A 458 3.83 17.82 4.25
C ALA A 458 5.03 18.44 4.95
N TYR A 459 6.25 18.26 4.44
CA TYR A 459 7.48 18.85 4.97
C TYR A 459 7.40 20.37 5.06
N CYS A 460 6.84 21.03 4.04
CA CYS A 460 6.61 22.45 4.07
C CYS A 460 5.58 22.88 5.13
N SER A 461 4.74 22.00 5.69
CA SER A 461 3.70 22.37 6.66
C SER A 461 4.26 22.68 8.05
N ASP A 462 3.52 23.49 8.83
CA ASP A 462 3.84 23.76 10.23
C ASP A 462 3.20 22.74 11.18
N ALA A 463 2.73 21.60 10.66
CA ALA A 463 2.07 20.58 11.44
C ALA A 463 3.00 19.99 12.53
N GLU A 464 2.37 19.58 13.64
CA GLU A 464 3.03 18.89 14.75
C GLU A 464 2.81 17.38 14.68
N VAL A 465 1.70 16.95 14.04
CA VAL A 465 1.32 15.56 13.86
C VAL A 465 1.23 15.22 12.38
N PHE A 466 2.01 14.24 11.95
CA PHE A 466 2.03 13.74 10.59
C PHE A 466 1.48 12.32 10.53
N VAL A 467 0.54 12.09 9.64
CA VAL A 467 -0.01 10.77 9.36
C VAL A 467 0.25 10.42 7.90
N PHE A 468 0.85 9.26 7.66
CA PHE A 468 1.07 8.71 6.33
C PHE A 468 0.24 7.42 6.19
N ASP A 469 -0.68 7.38 5.24
CA ASP A 469 -1.54 6.22 4.98
C ASP A 469 -0.96 5.42 3.81
N GLU A 470 -0.37 4.24 4.10
CA GLU A 470 0.30 3.32 3.14
C GLU A 470 1.32 4.03 2.21
N PRO A 471 2.29 4.80 2.74
CA PRO A 471 3.13 5.67 1.93
C PRO A 471 4.11 4.94 1.00
N THR A 472 4.33 3.63 1.17
CA THR A 472 5.29 2.84 0.38
C THR A 472 4.63 1.92 -0.65
N SER A 473 3.32 2.07 -0.88
CA SER A 473 2.61 1.33 -1.93
C SER A 473 3.22 1.66 -3.30
N GLY A 474 3.64 0.62 -4.06
CA GLY A 474 4.28 0.80 -5.37
C GLY A 474 5.69 1.41 -5.36
N MET A 475 6.35 1.55 -4.20
CA MET A 475 7.73 2.02 -4.13
C MET A 475 8.73 0.87 -4.25
N ASP A 476 9.85 1.14 -4.93
CA ASP A 476 11.04 0.28 -4.93
C ASP A 476 11.83 0.38 -3.60
N GLY A 477 12.97 -0.28 -3.51
CA GLY A 477 13.81 -0.26 -2.31
C GLY A 477 14.39 1.13 -1.99
N GLU A 478 14.74 1.93 -3.02
CA GLU A 478 15.25 3.29 -2.82
C GLU A 478 14.15 4.23 -2.33
N GLY A 479 12.94 4.10 -2.87
CA GLY A 479 11.76 4.85 -2.42
C GLY A 479 11.42 4.55 -0.96
N LEU A 480 11.47 3.28 -0.56
CA LEU A 480 11.25 2.86 0.83
C LEU A 480 12.27 3.47 1.79
N LEU A 481 13.57 3.42 1.45
CA LEU A 481 14.63 4.04 2.27
C LEU A 481 14.48 5.55 2.37
N SER A 482 14.09 6.20 1.27
CA SER A 482 13.80 7.64 1.26
C SER A 482 12.63 7.98 2.17
N MET A 483 11.54 7.22 2.12
CA MET A 483 10.39 7.41 3.02
C MET A 483 10.78 7.25 4.49
N ALA A 484 11.57 6.22 4.80
CA ALA A 484 12.07 5.99 6.15
C ALA A 484 12.94 7.16 6.65
N HIS A 485 13.81 7.70 5.79
CA HIS A 485 14.65 8.86 6.09
C HIS A 485 13.81 10.11 6.37
N TRP A 486 12.80 10.40 5.54
CA TRP A 486 11.92 11.56 5.74
C TRP A 486 11.10 11.47 7.01
N ALA A 487 10.58 10.29 7.35
CA ALA A 487 9.88 10.05 8.61
C ALA A 487 10.81 10.30 9.82
N ASP A 488 12.07 9.85 9.73
CA ASP A 488 13.07 10.08 10.77
C ASP A 488 13.43 11.57 10.91
N MET A 489 13.59 12.31 9.81
CA MET A 489 13.82 13.76 9.82
C MET A 489 12.71 14.52 10.55
N LEU A 490 11.44 14.19 10.28
CA LEU A 490 10.30 14.80 10.98
C LEU A 490 10.32 14.48 12.47
N ALA A 491 10.63 13.23 12.85
CA ALA A 491 10.74 12.83 14.24
C ALA A 491 11.90 13.53 14.95
N GLN A 492 13.07 13.69 14.30
CA GLN A 492 14.19 14.44 14.83
C GLN A 492 13.87 15.93 15.04
N ALA A 493 13.01 16.49 14.19
CA ALA A 493 12.47 17.86 14.37
C ALA A 493 11.41 17.94 15.50
N GLY A 494 11.23 16.90 16.31
CA GLY A 494 10.30 16.87 17.44
C GLY A 494 8.84 16.57 17.05
N LYS A 495 8.56 16.24 15.80
CA LYS A 495 7.19 15.98 15.32
C LYS A 495 6.71 14.58 15.72
N THR A 496 5.39 14.40 15.86
CA THR A 496 4.76 13.09 16.03
C THR A 496 4.45 12.51 14.66
N VAL A 497 5.04 11.35 14.33
CA VAL A 497 4.84 10.70 13.04
C VAL A 497 4.12 9.37 13.22
N ILE A 498 3.01 9.18 12.51
CA ILE A 498 2.22 7.96 12.50
C ILE A 498 2.20 7.43 11.07
N ILE A 499 2.63 6.19 10.87
CA ILE A 499 2.62 5.52 9.57
C ILE A 499 1.65 4.34 9.64
N ILE A 500 0.56 4.41 8.90
CA ILE A 500 -0.31 3.26 8.65
C ILE A 500 0.39 2.44 7.59
N THR A 501 0.71 1.19 7.88
CA THR A 501 1.37 0.33 6.90
C THR A 501 1.16 -1.15 7.14
N HIS A 502 1.15 -1.90 6.04
CA HIS A 502 1.27 -3.35 5.98
C HIS A 502 2.70 -3.79 5.59
N ASP A 503 3.57 -2.84 5.33
CA ASP A 503 4.96 -3.06 4.97
C ASP A 503 5.80 -3.25 6.25
N GLU A 504 6.06 -4.51 6.61
CA GLU A 504 6.86 -4.84 7.79
C GLU A 504 8.27 -4.30 7.68
N LEU A 505 8.84 -4.28 6.47
CA LEU A 505 10.17 -3.77 6.21
C LEU A 505 10.26 -2.27 6.52
N LEU A 506 9.27 -1.46 6.09
CA LEU A 506 9.20 -0.05 6.47
C LEU A 506 9.07 0.12 7.98
N ALA A 507 8.21 -0.68 8.61
CA ALA A 507 8.01 -0.61 10.06
C ALA A 507 9.29 -0.95 10.83
N ASP A 508 10.09 -1.90 10.35
CA ASP A 508 11.37 -2.28 10.95
C ASP A 508 12.45 -1.21 10.75
N ILE A 509 12.52 -0.59 9.58
CA ILE A 509 13.53 0.42 9.25
C ILE A 509 13.23 1.77 9.91
N ALA A 510 11.98 2.25 9.81
CA ALA A 510 11.60 3.63 10.12
C ALA A 510 11.03 3.83 11.52
N CYS A 511 10.33 2.82 12.09
CA CYS A 511 9.47 3.07 13.24
C CYS A 511 10.14 2.77 14.58
N ASP A 512 9.95 3.66 15.55
CA ASP A 512 10.38 3.48 16.95
C ASP A 512 9.39 2.60 17.73
N TYR A 513 8.10 2.67 17.37
CA TYR A 513 7.01 1.93 18.01
C TYR A 513 6.13 1.25 16.97
N ARG A 514 5.54 0.12 17.36
CA ARG A 514 4.53 -0.58 16.55
C ARG A 514 3.26 -0.77 17.38
N VAL A 515 2.14 -0.33 16.83
CA VAL A 515 0.79 -0.50 17.40
C VAL A 515 0.00 -1.37 16.44
N ARG A 516 -0.54 -2.49 16.93
CA ARG A 516 -1.41 -3.35 16.14
C ARG A 516 -2.87 -3.12 16.54
N LEU A 517 -3.69 -2.69 15.57
CA LEU A 517 -5.14 -2.61 15.73
C LEU A 517 -5.76 -3.97 15.43
N MET A 518 -6.51 -4.48 16.39
CA MET A 518 -7.25 -5.74 16.23
C MET A 518 -8.64 -5.45 15.70
N LYS A 519 -9.10 -6.29 14.76
CA LYS A 519 -10.48 -6.25 14.30
C LYS A 519 -11.41 -6.65 15.45
N HIS A 520 -12.38 -5.84 15.77
CA HIS A 520 -13.38 -6.22 16.77
C HIS A 520 -14.20 -7.41 16.24
N PRO A 521 -14.26 -8.54 16.95
CA PRO A 521 -15.20 -9.58 16.59
C PRO A 521 -16.61 -8.99 16.68
N LEU A 522 -17.37 -9.11 15.62
CA LEU A 522 -18.81 -8.84 15.65
C LEU A 522 -19.41 -9.76 16.72
N LYS A 523 -19.67 -9.25 17.92
CA LYS A 523 -20.48 -10.01 18.89
C LYS A 523 -21.88 -10.10 18.30
N SER A 524 -22.25 -11.31 17.88
CA SER A 524 -23.65 -11.68 17.77
C SER A 524 -24.25 -11.53 19.16
N TYR A 525 -25.05 -10.49 19.37
CA TYR A 525 -25.94 -10.47 20.53
C TYR A 525 -27.06 -11.46 20.22
N THR A 526 -26.95 -12.65 20.82
CA THR A 526 -28.07 -13.59 21.01
C THR A 526 -29.11 -12.95 21.92
#